data_74b72526d3a72a3a658f0f6f52bae315
#
_entry.id   74b72526d3a72a3a658f0f6f52bae315
#
_cell.length_a   1.000
_cell.length_b   1.000
_cell.length_c   1.000
_cell.angle_alpha   90.00
_cell.angle_beta   90.00
_cell.angle_gamma   90.00
#
_symmetry.space_group_name_H-M   'P 1'
#
loop_
_entity.id
_entity.type
_entity.pdbx_description
1 polymer ?
#
loop_
_entity_poly.entity_id
_entity_poly.type
_entity_poly.pdbx_seq_one_letter_code
_entity_poly.pdbx_strand_id
1 'polypeptide(L)'
;MTVKDCGSKGLGAFAAEDRSQGQWVCDYEGEVIDFAQRAVRYVSEEPEYLFHLGGGAVAGSHVYIDAVDSDHASRAINHAQHACLEPRVSLADRRVAFYALKDIKAGDELSFDYGEQYWLERGLAPEDDTRDYSPERVARERAKLADAQAASSSLQNPLSRRRRRGRAPSTAEELARVLGERPERPDP
;
A
#
# COMPACT_ATOMS: atom_id res chain seq x y z
N MET A 1 10.28 -20.26 13.26
CA MET A 1 11.07 -19.89 12.07
C MET A 1 12.49 -19.53 12.49
N THR A 2 13.46 -19.71 11.59
CA THR A 2 14.84 -19.24 11.72
C THR A 2 15.20 -18.36 10.53
N VAL A 3 16.10 -17.40 10.74
CA VAL A 3 16.59 -16.51 9.66
C VAL A 3 18.00 -16.92 9.31
N LYS A 4 18.30 -17.04 8.00
CA LYS A 4 19.61 -17.41 7.45
C LYS A 4 19.93 -16.57 6.23
N ASP A 5 21.20 -16.53 5.84
CA ASP A 5 21.64 -15.94 4.59
C ASP A 5 21.16 -16.79 3.40
N CYS A 6 20.56 -16.13 2.41
CA CYS A 6 20.05 -16.70 1.15
C CYS A 6 20.82 -16.15 -0.08
N GLY A 7 22.06 -15.71 0.09
CA GLY A 7 22.92 -15.24 -1.00
C GLY A 7 22.39 -13.95 -1.65
N SER A 8 22.08 -13.98 -2.95
CA SER A 8 21.61 -12.80 -3.70
C SER A 8 20.31 -12.18 -3.18
N LYS A 9 19.49 -12.98 -2.46
CA LYS A 9 18.24 -12.52 -1.83
C LYS A 9 18.44 -11.91 -0.43
N GLY A 10 19.66 -11.88 0.09
CA GLY A 10 19.97 -11.43 1.44
C GLY A 10 19.50 -12.43 2.51
N LEU A 11 18.76 -11.97 3.53
CA LEU A 11 18.23 -12.85 4.56
C LEU A 11 16.94 -13.56 4.10
N GLY A 12 16.78 -14.82 4.51
CA GLY A 12 15.57 -15.62 4.27
C GLY A 12 15.05 -16.26 5.54
N ALA A 13 13.73 -16.47 5.60
CA ALA A 13 13.05 -17.17 6.67
C ALA A 13 12.92 -18.66 6.35
N PHE A 14 13.15 -19.53 7.34
CA PHE A 14 13.11 -20.98 7.20
C PHE A 14 12.18 -21.60 8.24
N ALA A 15 11.47 -22.66 7.83
CA ALA A 15 10.60 -23.41 8.72
C ALA A 15 11.40 -24.04 9.87
N ALA A 16 10.94 -23.85 11.11
CA ALA A 16 11.55 -24.50 12.27
C ALA A 16 11.01 -25.92 12.50
N GLU A 17 9.85 -26.23 11.95
CA GLU A 17 9.16 -27.51 12.09
C GLU A 17 8.31 -27.80 10.84
N ASP A 18 7.88 -29.06 10.68
CA ASP A 18 7.03 -29.47 9.56
C ASP A 18 5.67 -28.74 9.63
N ARG A 19 5.13 -28.39 8.47
CA ARG A 19 3.76 -27.87 8.31
C ARG A 19 3.05 -28.62 7.19
N SER A 20 1.84 -29.07 7.45
CA SER A 20 1.00 -29.64 6.40
C SER A 20 0.31 -28.54 5.60
N GLN A 21 -0.05 -28.85 4.35
CA GLN A 21 -0.84 -27.97 3.50
C GLN A 21 -2.08 -27.43 4.24
N GLY A 22 -2.33 -26.13 4.13
CA GLY A 22 -3.45 -25.44 4.75
C GLY A 22 -3.23 -25.04 6.21
N GLN A 23 -2.14 -25.46 6.86
CA GLN A 23 -1.83 -25.02 8.22
C GLN A 23 -1.34 -23.58 8.26
N TRP A 24 -1.71 -22.89 9.34
CA TRP A 24 -1.12 -21.60 9.69
C TRP A 24 0.38 -21.76 10.02
N VAL A 25 1.19 -20.82 9.54
CA VAL A 25 2.64 -20.84 9.72
C VAL A 25 3.08 -19.70 10.64
N CYS A 26 2.70 -18.47 10.31
CA CYS A 26 3.00 -17.27 11.09
C CYS A 26 2.13 -16.09 10.65
N ASP A 27 2.19 -15.01 11.42
CA ASP A 27 1.70 -13.71 11.00
C ASP A 27 2.85 -12.87 10.45
N TYR A 28 2.51 -11.89 9.61
CA TYR A 28 3.43 -10.81 9.22
C TYR A 28 3.43 -9.77 10.32
N GLU A 29 4.51 -9.70 11.08
CA GLU A 29 4.60 -8.89 12.27
C GLU A 29 5.27 -7.54 11.99
N GLY A 30 4.60 -6.46 12.39
CA GLY A 30 5.09 -5.09 12.21
C GLY A 30 4.12 -4.07 12.80
N GLU A 31 4.46 -2.81 12.66
CA GLU A 31 3.60 -1.69 13.08
C GLU A 31 2.46 -1.52 12.09
N VAL A 32 1.22 -1.42 12.58
CA VAL A 32 0.07 -1.09 11.73
C VAL A 32 0.03 0.40 11.53
N ILE A 33 0.20 0.85 10.29
CA ILE A 33 0.20 2.27 9.91
C ILE A 33 -0.88 2.57 8.88
N ASP A 34 -1.35 3.82 8.88
CA ASP A 34 -2.27 4.33 7.88
C ASP A 34 -1.54 5.01 6.71
N PHE A 35 -2.32 5.47 5.72
CA PHE A 35 -1.78 6.15 4.55
C PHE A 35 -1.01 7.44 4.90
N ALA A 36 -1.47 8.21 5.90
CA ALA A 36 -0.82 9.45 6.28
C ALA A 36 0.53 9.18 6.95
N GLN A 37 0.60 8.19 7.85
CA GLN A 37 1.83 7.74 8.49
C GLN A 37 2.83 7.20 7.45
N ARG A 38 2.37 6.38 6.48
CA ARG A 38 3.20 5.91 5.37
C ARG A 38 3.77 7.08 4.56
N ALA A 39 2.94 8.07 4.21
CA ALA A 39 3.36 9.21 3.40
C ALA A 39 4.41 10.09 4.10
N VAL A 40 4.35 10.19 5.42
CA VAL A 40 5.37 10.91 6.22
C VAL A 40 6.64 10.10 6.36
N ARG A 41 6.53 8.79 6.58
CA ARG A 41 7.68 7.89 6.82
C ARG A 41 8.50 7.65 5.55
N TYR A 42 7.84 7.49 4.41
CA TYR A 42 8.44 7.14 3.12
C TYR A 42 8.23 8.23 2.07
N VAL A 43 8.85 9.41 2.28
CA VAL A 43 8.72 10.57 1.37
C VAL A 43 9.49 10.37 0.06
N SER A 44 10.67 9.76 0.13
CA SER A 44 11.62 9.65 -0.99
C SER A 44 12.10 8.23 -1.27
N GLU A 45 11.69 7.27 -0.48
CA GLU A 45 12.13 5.88 -0.58
C GLU A 45 10.94 4.94 -0.72
N GLU A 46 11.08 3.91 -1.55
CA GLU A 46 10.09 2.84 -1.61
C GLU A 46 10.32 1.89 -0.43
N PRO A 47 9.29 1.62 0.40
CA PRO A 47 9.44 0.76 1.57
C PRO A 47 9.68 -0.70 1.17
N GLU A 48 10.70 -1.34 1.76
CA GLU A 48 11.02 -2.74 1.47
C GLU A 48 10.12 -3.73 2.23
N TYR A 49 9.78 -3.41 3.47
CA TYR A 49 9.08 -4.31 4.40
C TYR A 49 7.64 -3.87 4.70
N LEU A 50 6.98 -3.27 3.72
CA LEU A 50 5.63 -2.78 3.87
C LEU A 50 4.62 -3.72 3.21
N PHE A 51 3.70 -4.28 3.99
CA PHE A 51 2.59 -5.09 3.49
C PHE A 51 1.30 -4.25 3.43
N HIS A 52 0.69 -4.15 2.24
CA HIS A 52 -0.56 -3.42 2.04
C HIS A 52 -1.76 -4.33 2.34
N LEU A 53 -2.54 -3.98 3.37
CA LEU A 53 -3.72 -4.73 3.78
C LEU A 53 -4.95 -4.45 2.91
N GLY A 54 -4.93 -3.37 2.15
CA GLY A 54 -6.07 -2.88 1.40
C GLY A 54 -6.63 -1.58 1.97
N GLY A 55 -7.73 -1.13 1.39
CA GLY A 55 -8.43 0.09 1.78
C GLY A 55 -9.62 0.34 0.87
N GLY A 56 -10.51 1.26 1.24
CA GLY A 56 -11.64 1.66 0.42
C GLY A 56 -11.28 2.67 -0.67
N ALA A 57 -12.28 3.04 -1.49
CA ALA A 57 -12.12 4.05 -2.55
C ALA A 57 -11.82 5.47 -2.04
N VAL A 58 -11.85 5.68 -0.71
CA VAL A 58 -11.55 6.97 -0.09
C VAL A 58 -10.05 7.08 0.11
N ALA A 59 -9.44 8.13 -0.41
CA ALA A 59 -8.05 8.46 -0.14
C ALA A 59 -7.84 8.54 1.38
N GLY A 60 -6.83 7.82 1.88
CA GLY A 60 -6.52 7.76 3.31
C GLY A 60 -7.09 6.55 4.07
N SER A 61 -7.94 5.72 3.44
CA SER A 61 -8.47 4.50 4.08
C SER A 61 -7.53 3.28 3.97
N HIS A 62 -6.38 3.43 3.31
CA HIS A 62 -5.41 2.35 3.16
C HIS A 62 -4.66 2.08 4.47
N VAL A 63 -4.51 0.80 4.78
CA VAL A 63 -3.84 0.30 5.98
C VAL A 63 -2.68 -0.59 5.56
N TYR A 64 -1.59 -0.51 6.29
CA TYR A 64 -0.36 -1.26 6.02
C TYR A 64 0.19 -1.88 7.31
N ILE A 65 0.99 -2.94 7.17
CA ILE A 65 1.89 -3.42 8.22
C ILE A 65 3.31 -3.08 7.79
N ASP A 66 4.00 -2.31 8.61
CA ASP A 66 5.38 -1.89 8.40
C ASP A 66 6.30 -2.70 9.32
N ALA A 67 7.11 -3.55 8.73
CA ALA A 67 8.02 -4.44 9.44
C ALA A 67 9.48 -3.95 9.42
N VAL A 68 9.73 -2.66 9.07
CA VAL A 68 11.09 -2.12 8.97
C VAL A 68 11.86 -2.25 10.29
N ASP A 69 11.20 -2.01 11.42
CA ASP A 69 11.76 -2.11 12.77
C ASP A 69 11.39 -3.42 13.51
N SER A 70 10.78 -4.39 12.80
CA SER A 70 10.38 -5.66 13.39
C SER A 70 11.57 -6.61 13.52
N ASP A 71 11.71 -7.26 14.69
CA ASP A 71 12.67 -8.34 14.91
C ASP A 71 12.12 -9.70 14.48
N HIS A 72 10.85 -9.78 14.08
CA HIS A 72 10.21 -11.05 13.75
C HIS A 72 10.68 -11.60 12.41
N ALA A 73 10.91 -12.93 12.37
CA ALA A 73 11.43 -13.62 11.18
C ALA A 73 10.54 -13.48 9.93
N SER A 74 9.25 -13.13 10.07
CA SER A 74 8.32 -12.97 8.94
C SER A 74 8.73 -11.90 7.95
N ARG A 75 9.47 -10.87 8.40
CA ARG A 75 10.00 -9.83 7.49
C ARG A 75 11.02 -10.37 6.48
N ALA A 76 11.66 -11.50 6.81
CA ALA A 76 12.65 -12.14 5.96
C ALA A 76 12.05 -13.24 5.06
N ILE A 77 10.73 -13.36 4.95
CA ILE A 77 10.09 -14.28 4.01
C ILE A 77 10.24 -13.71 2.60
N ASN A 78 11.02 -14.38 1.76
CA ASN A 78 11.36 -13.95 0.42
C ASN A 78 10.24 -14.18 -0.60
N HIS A 79 10.39 -13.51 -1.76
CA HIS A 79 9.55 -13.78 -2.92
C HIS A 79 9.90 -15.11 -3.59
N ALA A 80 8.85 -15.81 -4.06
CA ALA A 80 8.95 -16.83 -5.09
C ALA A 80 7.64 -16.89 -5.88
N GLN A 81 7.73 -17.03 -7.22
CA GLN A 81 6.54 -17.21 -8.07
C GLN A 81 5.80 -18.50 -7.71
N HIS A 82 6.55 -19.59 -7.43
CA HIS A 82 6.02 -20.88 -6.96
C HIS A 82 6.16 -21.00 -5.45
N ALA A 83 5.55 -20.09 -4.74
CA ALA A 83 5.64 -19.94 -3.29
C ALA A 83 5.15 -21.18 -2.51
N CYS A 84 5.59 -21.29 -1.27
CA CYS A 84 5.08 -22.29 -0.34
C CYS A 84 4.04 -21.72 0.64
N LEU A 85 3.87 -20.39 0.69
CA LEU A 85 2.94 -19.70 1.57
C LEU A 85 1.91 -18.87 0.81
N GLU A 86 0.69 -18.83 1.35
CA GLU A 86 -0.40 -17.94 0.94
C GLU A 86 -0.66 -16.90 2.02
N PRO A 87 -0.55 -15.58 1.71
CA PRO A 87 -0.96 -14.55 2.64
C PRO A 87 -2.49 -14.45 2.67
N ARG A 88 -3.10 -14.52 3.86
CA ARG A 88 -4.51 -14.22 4.09
C ARG A 88 -4.64 -12.93 4.85
N VAL A 89 -5.24 -11.94 4.20
CA VAL A 89 -5.38 -10.59 4.72
C VAL A 89 -6.73 -10.41 5.38
N SER A 90 -6.74 -9.93 6.62
CA SER A 90 -7.93 -9.45 7.32
C SER A 90 -7.79 -7.94 7.59
N LEU A 91 -8.52 -7.12 6.83
CA LEU A 91 -8.54 -5.68 7.05
C LEU A 91 -9.24 -5.31 8.37
N ALA A 92 -10.26 -6.09 8.76
CA ALA A 92 -10.99 -5.88 10.01
C ALA A 92 -10.08 -6.08 11.23
N ASP A 93 -9.26 -7.13 11.21
CA ASP A 93 -8.31 -7.46 12.28
C ASP A 93 -6.94 -6.78 12.10
N ARG A 94 -6.76 -6.07 10.99
CA ARG A 94 -5.48 -5.44 10.59
C ARG A 94 -4.32 -6.42 10.64
N ARG A 95 -4.52 -7.59 10.01
CA ARG A 95 -3.63 -8.75 10.14
C ARG A 95 -3.36 -9.38 8.78
N VAL A 96 -2.14 -9.90 8.62
CA VAL A 96 -1.78 -10.84 7.55
C VAL A 96 -1.28 -12.12 8.20
N ALA A 97 -1.91 -13.25 7.85
CA ALA A 97 -1.51 -14.57 8.30
C ALA A 97 -1.05 -15.42 7.11
N PHE A 98 0.09 -16.04 7.24
CA PHE A 98 0.61 -16.97 6.22
C PHE A 98 0.18 -18.39 6.49
N TYR A 99 -0.33 -19.05 5.45
CA TYR A 99 -0.75 -20.45 5.47
C TYR A 99 0.06 -21.24 4.44
N ALA A 100 0.35 -22.51 4.77
CA ALA A 100 1.08 -23.39 3.88
C ALA A 100 0.26 -23.75 2.63
N LEU A 101 0.77 -23.50 1.43
CA LEU A 101 0.16 -23.90 0.14
C LEU A 101 0.43 -25.38 -0.19
N LYS A 102 1.44 -25.96 0.40
CA LYS A 102 1.90 -27.36 0.25
C LYS A 102 2.51 -27.82 1.57
N ASP A 103 2.81 -29.08 1.68
CA ASP A 103 3.61 -29.57 2.81
C ASP A 103 4.99 -28.92 2.81
N ILE A 104 5.41 -28.44 3.97
CA ILE A 104 6.68 -27.75 4.24
C ILE A 104 7.44 -28.58 5.26
N LYS A 105 8.71 -28.83 5.01
CA LYS A 105 9.60 -29.52 5.95
C LYS A 105 10.39 -28.55 6.80
N ALA A 106 10.75 -28.99 8.00
CA ALA A 106 11.70 -28.25 8.81
C ALA A 106 12.98 -28.00 8.04
N GLY A 107 13.41 -26.75 7.97
CA GLY A 107 14.58 -26.32 7.21
C GLY A 107 14.29 -25.85 5.79
N ASP A 108 13.06 -25.98 5.26
CA ASP A 108 12.68 -25.41 3.96
C ASP A 108 12.63 -23.85 4.05
N GLU A 109 13.04 -23.19 2.99
CA GLU A 109 12.85 -21.74 2.85
C GLU A 109 11.37 -21.40 2.71
N LEU A 110 10.92 -20.45 3.48
CA LEU A 110 9.57 -19.89 3.42
C LEU A 110 9.52 -18.78 2.38
N SER A 111 8.53 -18.82 1.50
CA SER A 111 8.36 -17.82 0.45
C SER A 111 6.89 -17.58 0.15
N PHE A 112 6.55 -16.34 -0.25
CA PHE A 112 5.24 -16.01 -0.80
C PHE A 112 5.38 -15.17 -2.08
N ASP A 113 4.35 -15.16 -2.91
CA ASP A 113 4.33 -14.31 -4.11
C ASP A 113 4.00 -12.87 -3.69
N TYR A 114 4.97 -11.95 -3.83
CA TYR A 114 4.80 -10.51 -3.54
C TYR A 114 3.78 -9.85 -4.47
N GLY A 115 3.43 -10.54 -5.57
CA GLY A 115 2.61 -10.01 -6.63
C GLY A 115 3.39 -9.18 -7.64
N GLU A 116 2.89 -9.20 -8.85
CA GLU A 116 3.53 -8.52 -9.98
C GLU A 116 3.69 -7.01 -9.75
N GLN A 117 2.69 -6.39 -9.12
CA GLN A 117 2.67 -4.96 -8.86
C GLN A 117 3.88 -4.49 -8.03
N TYR A 118 4.30 -5.29 -7.03
CA TYR A 118 5.48 -4.99 -6.21
C TYR A 118 6.74 -4.75 -7.07
N TRP A 119 6.95 -5.58 -8.09
CA TRP A 119 8.12 -5.53 -8.97
C TRP A 119 8.01 -4.43 -10.01
N LEU A 120 6.84 -4.26 -10.62
CA LEU A 120 6.59 -3.22 -11.61
C LEU A 120 6.76 -1.80 -11.05
N GLU A 121 6.29 -1.56 -9.82
CA GLU A 121 6.47 -0.27 -9.13
C GLU A 121 7.94 0.06 -8.89
N ARG A 122 8.74 -0.94 -8.56
CA ARG A 122 10.20 -0.79 -8.32
C ARG A 122 11.02 -0.78 -9.61
N GLY A 123 10.46 -1.20 -10.72
CA GLY A 123 11.18 -1.35 -12.00
C GLY A 123 12.20 -2.48 -11.95
N LEU A 124 11.89 -3.51 -11.18
CA LEU A 124 12.72 -4.69 -10.98
C LEU A 124 12.05 -5.93 -11.57
N ALA A 125 12.85 -6.94 -11.90
CA ALA A 125 12.40 -8.27 -12.27
C ALA A 125 13.03 -9.29 -11.33
N PRO A 126 12.26 -10.14 -10.64
CA PRO A 126 12.84 -11.22 -9.84
C PRO A 126 13.43 -12.32 -10.72
N GLU A 127 14.54 -12.91 -10.28
CA GLU A 127 15.30 -13.90 -11.08
C GLU A 127 14.48 -15.16 -11.43
N ASP A 128 13.62 -15.61 -10.51
CA ASP A 128 12.86 -16.86 -10.60
C ASP A 128 11.41 -16.65 -11.07
N ASP A 129 11.08 -15.51 -11.70
CA ASP A 129 9.73 -15.17 -12.13
C ASP A 129 9.64 -15.10 -13.65
N THR A 130 8.68 -15.82 -14.23
CA THR A 130 8.47 -15.90 -15.68
C THR A 130 7.46 -14.89 -16.22
N ARG A 131 6.90 -14.04 -15.35
CA ARG A 131 5.98 -12.96 -15.76
C ARG A 131 6.71 -11.90 -16.56
N ASP A 132 5.97 -11.14 -17.35
CA ASP A 132 6.55 -10.07 -18.19
C ASP A 132 6.88 -8.82 -17.36
N TYR A 133 8.16 -8.56 -17.16
CA TYR A 133 8.72 -7.35 -16.54
C TYR A 133 9.53 -6.53 -17.56
N SER A 134 9.13 -6.54 -18.83
CA SER A 134 9.81 -5.76 -19.87
C SER A 134 9.87 -4.28 -19.52
N PRO A 135 10.93 -3.55 -19.92
CA PRO A 135 11.08 -2.12 -19.64
C PRO A 135 9.87 -1.30 -20.11
N GLU A 136 9.25 -1.68 -21.22
CA GLU A 136 8.07 -1.04 -21.78
C GLU A 136 6.85 -1.21 -20.85
N ARG A 137 6.67 -2.42 -20.30
CA ARG A 137 5.59 -2.69 -19.35
C ARG A 137 5.81 -1.97 -18.02
N VAL A 138 7.02 -2.02 -17.48
CA VAL A 138 7.42 -1.29 -16.28
C VAL A 138 7.15 0.21 -16.45
N ALA A 139 7.59 0.82 -17.56
CA ALA A 139 7.40 2.23 -17.82
C ALA A 139 5.91 2.60 -17.89
N ARG A 140 5.08 1.76 -18.53
CA ARG A 140 3.63 1.97 -18.62
C ARG A 140 2.94 1.92 -17.24
N GLU A 141 3.28 0.93 -16.41
CA GLU A 141 2.66 0.79 -15.09
C GLU A 141 3.10 1.91 -14.13
N ARG A 142 4.37 2.31 -14.17
CA ARG A 142 4.87 3.45 -13.39
C ARG A 142 4.22 4.78 -13.82
N ALA A 143 3.97 4.97 -15.11
CA ALA A 143 3.23 6.15 -15.60
C ALA A 143 1.79 6.19 -15.06
N LYS A 144 1.08 5.06 -15.06
CA LYS A 144 -0.27 4.98 -14.48
C LYS A 144 -0.30 5.33 -12.99
N LEU A 145 0.70 4.86 -12.23
CA LEU A 145 0.84 5.17 -10.80
C LEU A 145 1.09 6.67 -10.58
N ALA A 146 1.99 7.27 -11.35
CA ALA A 146 2.27 8.71 -11.28
C ALA A 146 1.02 9.54 -11.58
N ASP A 147 0.24 9.17 -12.60
CA ASP A 147 -1.01 9.82 -12.95
C ASP A 147 -2.06 9.69 -11.83
N ALA A 148 -2.17 8.51 -11.23
CA ALA A 148 -3.08 8.26 -10.11
C ALA A 148 -2.69 9.08 -8.86
N GLN A 149 -1.41 9.18 -8.56
CA GLN A 149 -0.89 9.99 -7.45
C GLN A 149 -1.11 11.49 -7.69
N ALA A 150 -0.87 11.98 -8.92
CA ALA A 150 -1.13 13.37 -9.30
C ALA A 150 -2.62 13.72 -9.19
N ALA A 151 -3.50 12.83 -9.62
CA ALA A 151 -4.95 12.99 -9.50
C ALA A 151 -5.39 13.07 -8.03
N SER A 152 -4.85 12.20 -7.18
CA SER A 152 -5.13 12.19 -5.73
C SER A 152 -4.64 13.47 -5.05
N SER A 153 -3.45 13.96 -5.38
CA SER A 153 -2.89 15.19 -4.83
C SER A 153 -3.69 16.43 -5.25
N SER A 154 -4.21 16.45 -6.48
CA SER A 154 -5.05 17.56 -6.96
C SER A 154 -6.40 17.65 -6.24
N LEU A 155 -6.94 16.52 -5.78
CA LEU A 155 -8.19 16.47 -5.00
C LEU A 155 -8.01 16.91 -3.55
N GLN A 156 -6.80 16.81 -3.01
CA GLN A 156 -6.46 17.20 -1.64
C GLN A 156 -6.09 18.69 -1.50
N ASN A 157 -5.88 19.41 -2.62
CA ASN A 157 -5.53 20.84 -2.57
C ASN A 157 -6.80 21.69 -2.36
N PRO A 158 -6.96 22.34 -1.18
CA PRO A 158 -8.14 23.18 -0.88
C PRO A 158 -8.32 24.35 -1.85
N LEU A 159 -7.24 24.81 -2.49
CA LEU A 159 -7.27 25.93 -3.43
C LEU A 159 -7.88 25.55 -4.78
N SER A 160 -7.86 24.27 -5.18
CA SER A 160 -8.49 23.80 -6.40
C SER A 160 -10.03 23.76 -6.30
N ARG A 161 -10.57 23.60 -5.08
CA ARG A 161 -12.03 23.66 -4.83
C ARG A 161 -12.61 25.07 -4.95
N ARG A 162 -11.80 26.12 -4.71
CA ARG A 162 -12.26 27.52 -4.84
C ARG A 162 -12.47 27.96 -6.30
N ARG A 163 -11.77 27.38 -7.27
CA ARG A 163 -11.92 27.75 -8.68
C ARG A 163 -13.20 27.19 -9.36
N ARG A 164 -13.87 26.19 -8.77
CA ARG A 164 -15.14 25.63 -9.26
C ARG A 164 -16.41 26.20 -8.60
N ARG A 165 -16.28 26.97 -7.53
CA ARG A 165 -17.39 27.73 -6.95
C ARG A 165 -17.27 29.15 -7.47
N GLY A 166 -18.19 29.51 -8.34
CA GLY A 166 -18.45 30.77 -9.02
C GLY A 166 -17.67 32.01 -8.56
N ARG A 167 -17.41 32.84 -9.55
CA ARG A 167 -16.90 34.19 -9.41
C ARG A 167 -17.48 34.86 -8.14
N ALA A 168 -16.62 35.43 -7.32
CA ALA A 168 -17.07 36.21 -6.15
C ALA A 168 -18.02 37.33 -6.62
N PRO A 169 -19.09 37.62 -5.89
CA PRO A 169 -20.02 38.68 -6.22
C PRO A 169 -19.26 40.01 -6.32
N SER A 170 -19.43 40.70 -7.42
CA SER A 170 -18.64 41.91 -7.77
C SER A 170 -19.33 43.21 -7.43
N THR A 171 -20.57 43.15 -6.93
CA THR A 171 -21.39 44.32 -6.58
C THR A 171 -21.99 44.19 -5.18
N ALA A 172 -22.23 45.36 -4.52
CA ALA A 172 -22.86 45.42 -3.21
C ALA A 172 -24.27 44.74 -3.18
N GLU A 173 -25.01 44.81 -4.30
CA GLU A 173 -26.32 44.17 -4.43
C GLU A 173 -26.25 42.64 -4.44
N GLU A 174 -25.23 42.08 -5.05
CA GLU A 174 -24.98 40.60 -5.06
C GLU A 174 -24.60 40.12 -3.65
N LEU A 175 -23.82 40.91 -2.90
CA LEU A 175 -23.45 40.62 -1.50
C LEU A 175 -24.67 40.64 -0.57
N ALA A 176 -25.56 41.63 -0.70
CA ALA A 176 -26.77 41.74 0.09
C ALA A 176 -27.73 40.56 -0.16
N ARG A 177 -27.80 40.07 -1.39
CA ARG A 177 -28.61 38.89 -1.74
C ARG A 177 -28.11 37.58 -1.14
N VAL A 178 -26.78 37.45 -1.01
CA VAL A 178 -26.13 36.26 -0.39
C VAL A 178 -26.24 36.27 1.13
N LEU A 179 -26.24 37.46 1.74
CA LEU A 179 -26.32 37.63 3.20
C LEU A 179 -27.76 37.64 3.74
N GLY A 180 -28.78 37.59 2.87
CA GLY A 180 -30.18 37.54 3.28
C GLY A 180 -30.75 38.84 3.87
N GLU A 181 -30.03 39.97 3.70
CA GLU A 181 -30.51 41.29 4.15
C GLU A 181 -31.62 41.78 3.20
N ARG A 182 -32.80 41.99 3.74
CA ARG A 182 -33.89 42.67 3.03
C ARG A 182 -33.60 44.17 2.97
N PRO A 183 -33.73 44.81 1.80
CA PRO A 183 -33.67 46.27 1.73
C PRO A 183 -34.84 46.85 2.55
N GLU A 184 -34.53 47.79 3.44
CA GLU A 184 -35.55 48.56 4.18
C GLU A 184 -36.40 49.35 3.16
N ARG A 185 -37.70 49.27 3.33
CA ARG A 185 -38.66 50.10 2.59
C ARG A 185 -38.59 51.51 3.14
N PRO A 186 -38.49 52.58 2.31
CA PRO A 186 -38.67 53.91 2.79
C PRO A 186 -40.10 54.08 3.29
N ASP A 187 -40.29 54.64 4.49
CA ASP A 187 -41.52 55.04 5.10
C ASP A 187 -42.18 56.18 4.30
N PRO A 188 -43.55 56.26 4.34
CA PRO A 188 -44.35 57.15 3.50
C PRO A 188 -44.22 58.63 3.84
#